data_f4a154700ec3f5b22a79384749ec9918
#
_entry.id   f4a154700ec3f5b22a79384749ec9918
#
_cell.length_a   1.000
_cell.length_b   1.000
_cell.length_c   1.000
_cell.angle_alpha   90.00
_cell.angle_beta   90.00
_cell.angle_gamma   90.00
#
_symmetry.space_group_name_H-M   'P 1'
#
loop_
_entity.id
_entity.type
_entity.pdbx_description
1 polymer ?
#
loop_
_entity_poly.entity_id
_entity_poly.type
_entity_poly.pdbx_seq_one_letter_code
_entity_poly.pdbx_strand_id
1 'polypeptide(L)'
;MLVQAGNTLNRISDQAIMTDTVSVYVLKENPAQDMLDAKDYVFAVTENFDYDKTKTTIEEINTQVGKTIQTQSFETILDMVDALYEGSVGAMILNVAYVDLIESQEDYEDFSLKTKTLFDHETEVLVENQVETQNKDITNNSYIFYISGSDTRNSSLTGNTRSDVNILAVVNPTTKQVLLINTPRDYYIDITASPGAKDKLTHCGVYGIDCSMDSLALLYDEPIDYYAKISFSGFETLIDAIGGITIESEKSFYTKDNYYIREGTNTLNGAYALSYVRERKAFADGDNARGRHQMQMIEAIIAKVCSGTTILSNYSAILDSMEGMFTTNMSQADISALVKMQLSDGASWNVKSFAVSGKGSKQHVYSMPGVRTYVTLPDETTISYARLLINKTVDGVILTDEDMIQPTYESTGTE
;
A
#
# COMPACT_ATOMS: atom_id res chain seq x y z
N MET A 1 3.69 28.02 -16.91
CA MET A 1 3.47 26.55 -16.99
C MET A 1 4.61 25.75 -16.31
N LEU A 2 5.88 25.90 -16.71
CA LEU A 2 7.00 25.15 -16.07
C LEU A 2 7.21 25.47 -14.59
N VAL A 3 6.91 26.67 -14.11
CA VAL A 3 7.09 27.10 -12.70
C VAL A 3 5.97 26.55 -11.80
N GLN A 4 4.76 26.41 -12.28
CA GLN A 4 3.65 25.80 -11.51
C GLN A 4 3.83 24.28 -11.36
N ALA A 5 4.26 23.60 -12.44
CA ALA A 5 4.61 22.18 -12.40
C ALA A 5 5.70 21.87 -11.37
N GLY A 6 6.69 22.79 -11.24
CA GLY A 6 7.73 22.67 -10.24
C GLY A 6 7.23 22.68 -8.81
N ASN A 7 6.22 23.47 -8.50
CA ASN A 7 5.71 23.59 -7.14
C ASN A 7 4.89 22.38 -6.68
N THR A 8 4.14 21.75 -7.58
CA THR A 8 3.32 20.56 -7.24
C THR A 8 4.17 19.30 -7.15
N LEU A 9 5.13 19.14 -8.06
CA LEU A 9 6.08 18.02 -7.99
C LEU A 9 6.96 18.11 -6.74
N ASN A 10 7.38 19.30 -6.31
CA ASN A 10 8.07 19.46 -5.03
C ASN A 10 7.20 19.05 -3.84
N ARG A 11 5.88 19.26 -3.87
CA ARG A 11 4.95 18.81 -2.82
C ARG A 11 4.73 17.30 -2.84
N ILE A 12 4.86 16.66 -4.01
CA ILE A 12 4.70 15.23 -4.18
C ILE A 12 6.00 14.48 -3.86
N SER A 13 7.17 15.07 -4.14
CA SER A 13 8.48 14.42 -4.07
C SER A 13 9.40 14.89 -2.94
N ASP A 14 9.29 16.13 -2.47
CA ASP A 14 10.33 16.73 -1.61
C ASP A 14 10.04 16.77 -0.11
N GLN A 15 9.01 16.22 0.37
CA GLN A 15 8.64 16.00 1.78
C GLN A 15 7.15 15.62 1.81
N ALA A 16 6.84 14.36 1.67
CA ALA A 16 5.52 13.90 2.05
C ALA A 16 5.40 14.11 3.57
N ILE A 17 4.77 15.21 3.98
CA ILE A 17 4.31 15.36 5.36
C ILE A 17 3.19 14.35 5.50
N MET A 18 3.46 13.26 6.21
CA MET A 18 2.43 12.32 6.60
C MET A 18 1.84 12.78 7.92
N THR A 19 0.53 12.77 8.03
CA THR A 19 -0.14 13.03 9.29
C THR A 19 -0.41 11.68 9.96
N ASP A 20 0.17 11.48 11.12
CA ASP A 20 -0.14 10.34 11.97
C ASP A 20 -1.20 10.78 12.99
N THR A 21 -2.31 10.04 13.09
CA THR A 21 -3.44 10.45 13.92
C THR A 21 -3.71 9.41 15.00
N VAL A 22 -3.65 9.83 16.25
CA VAL A 22 -4.09 9.04 17.40
C VAL A 22 -5.39 9.62 17.91
N SER A 23 -6.45 8.79 17.95
CA SER A 23 -7.79 9.23 18.28
C SER A 23 -8.27 8.65 19.59
N VAL A 24 -9.19 9.38 20.27
CA VAL A 24 -9.96 8.90 21.40
C VAL A 24 -11.31 8.40 20.91
N TYR A 25 -11.56 7.11 21.09
CA TYR A 25 -12.82 6.45 20.71
C TYR A 25 -13.70 6.21 21.92
N VAL A 26 -14.99 6.47 21.76
CA VAL A 26 -16.06 6.08 22.70
C VAL A 26 -17.17 5.37 21.94
N LEU A 27 -18.05 4.67 22.64
CA LEU A 27 -19.25 4.11 22.01
C LEU A 27 -20.09 5.21 21.37
N LYS A 28 -20.72 4.93 20.25
CA LYS A 28 -21.51 5.90 19.49
C LYS A 28 -22.61 6.57 20.31
N GLU A 29 -23.22 5.81 21.22
CA GLU A 29 -24.27 6.26 22.10
C GLU A 29 -23.76 6.97 23.38
N ASN A 30 -22.43 7.03 23.55
CA ASN A 30 -21.84 7.72 24.69
C ASN A 30 -22.24 9.20 24.70
N PRO A 31 -22.70 9.77 25.85
CA PRO A 31 -23.20 11.14 25.92
C PRO A 31 -22.11 12.21 25.76
N ALA A 32 -20.84 11.89 26.01
CA ALA A 32 -19.73 12.84 25.88
C ALA A 32 -19.65 13.43 24.48
N GLN A 33 -19.43 14.74 24.40
CA GLN A 33 -19.29 15.49 23.15
C GLN A 33 -17.84 15.94 22.92
N ASP A 34 -17.06 16.07 23.99
CA ASP A 34 -15.66 16.47 23.97
C ASP A 34 -14.87 15.82 25.12
N MET A 35 -13.56 16.13 25.20
CA MET A 35 -12.67 15.60 26.22
C MET A 35 -12.98 16.10 27.64
N LEU A 36 -13.62 17.26 27.81
CA LEU A 36 -14.01 17.75 29.12
C LEU A 36 -15.15 16.91 29.73
N ASP A 37 -16.06 16.43 28.88
CA ASP A 37 -17.14 15.50 29.31
C ASP A 37 -16.56 14.13 29.71
N ALA A 38 -15.49 13.69 29.01
CA ALA A 38 -14.87 12.39 29.22
C ALA A 38 -13.72 12.38 30.25
N LYS A 39 -13.35 13.52 30.83
CA LYS A 39 -12.17 13.68 31.71
C LYS A 39 -12.09 12.75 32.90
N ASP A 40 -13.23 12.20 33.35
CA ASP A 40 -13.33 11.28 34.47
C ASP A 40 -13.48 9.81 34.04
N TYR A 41 -13.40 9.52 32.75
CA TYR A 41 -13.41 8.16 32.23
C TYR A 41 -12.11 7.42 32.53
N VAL A 42 -12.16 6.11 32.46
CA VAL A 42 -10.98 5.24 32.33
C VAL A 42 -10.74 5.02 30.85
N PHE A 43 -9.50 5.29 30.39
CA PHE A 43 -9.09 5.16 29.00
C PHE A 43 -8.30 3.88 28.81
N ALA A 44 -8.76 2.99 27.93
CA ALA A 44 -8.00 1.83 27.52
C ALA A 44 -6.81 2.29 26.63
N VAL A 45 -5.63 1.75 26.93
CA VAL A 45 -4.38 1.99 26.19
C VAL A 45 -3.62 0.68 26.04
N THR A 46 -2.66 0.61 25.13
CA THR A 46 -1.69 -0.47 25.03
C THR A 46 -0.26 0.08 25.03
N GLU A 47 0.65 -0.64 25.68
CA GLU A 47 2.09 -0.34 25.67
C GLU A 47 2.83 -1.11 24.59
N ASN A 48 2.17 -2.05 23.91
CA ASN A 48 2.78 -2.93 22.93
C ASN A 48 2.86 -2.34 21.53
N PHE A 49 2.04 -1.30 21.24
CA PHE A 49 1.94 -0.68 19.92
C PHE A 49 1.85 0.84 20.05
N ASP A 50 2.64 1.56 19.28
CA ASP A 50 2.64 3.04 19.20
C ASP A 50 2.68 3.75 20.58
N TYR A 51 3.39 3.16 21.56
CA TYR A 51 3.38 3.65 22.94
C TYR A 51 3.79 5.13 23.07
N ASP A 52 4.84 5.53 22.36
CA ASP A 52 5.32 6.92 22.42
C ASP A 52 4.27 7.91 21.87
N LYS A 53 3.56 7.55 20.81
CA LYS A 53 2.48 8.37 20.24
C LYS A 53 1.27 8.43 21.16
N THR A 54 0.89 7.28 21.73
CA THR A 54 -0.18 7.21 22.75
C THR A 54 0.15 8.07 23.95
N LYS A 55 1.40 8.04 24.43
CA LYS A 55 1.87 8.87 25.55
C LYS A 55 1.79 10.36 25.23
N THR A 56 2.27 10.77 24.07
CA THR A 56 2.18 12.17 23.63
C THR A 56 0.73 12.64 23.54
N THR A 57 -0.16 11.80 23.05
CA THR A 57 -1.61 12.09 23.00
C THR A 57 -2.20 12.22 24.40
N ILE A 58 -1.81 11.38 25.36
CA ILE A 58 -2.24 11.48 26.75
C ILE A 58 -1.77 12.81 27.37
N GLU A 59 -0.55 13.23 27.11
CA GLU A 59 0.00 14.50 27.59
C GLU A 59 -0.79 15.71 27.06
N GLU A 60 -1.18 15.69 25.78
CA GLU A 60 -2.01 16.71 25.16
C GLU A 60 -3.42 16.73 25.80
N ILE A 61 -4.05 15.56 25.96
CA ILE A 61 -5.35 15.43 26.62
C ILE A 61 -5.28 15.97 28.04
N ASN A 62 -4.27 15.60 28.83
CA ASN A 62 -4.07 16.09 30.19
C ASN A 62 -3.97 17.63 30.25
N THR A 63 -3.28 18.23 29.27
CA THR A 63 -3.17 19.67 29.14
C THR A 63 -4.54 20.29 28.85
N GLN A 64 -5.29 19.73 27.92
CA GLN A 64 -6.60 20.25 27.54
C GLN A 64 -7.65 20.15 28.66
N VAL A 65 -7.68 19.03 29.40
CA VAL A 65 -8.67 18.84 30.48
C VAL A 65 -8.21 19.37 31.84
N GLY A 66 -6.95 19.79 31.96
CA GLY A 66 -6.36 20.39 33.18
C GLY A 66 -6.15 19.36 34.31
N LYS A 67 -6.10 18.06 34.02
CA LYS A 67 -5.84 16.99 35.00
C LYS A 67 -5.27 15.76 34.30
N THR A 68 -4.63 14.88 35.07
CA THR A 68 -4.21 13.57 34.58
C THR A 68 -5.42 12.64 34.43
N ILE A 69 -5.64 12.11 33.24
CA ILE A 69 -6.68 11.12 32.97
C ILE A 69 -6.27 9.75 33.54
N GLN A 70 -7.26 8.89 33.82
CA GLN A 70 -7.03 7.52 34.29
C GLN A 70 -6.90 6.60 33.08
N THR A 71 -5.82 5.83 33.03
CA THR A 71 -5.57 4.85 31.97
C THR A 71 -5.56 3.42 32.52
N GLN A 72 -6.00 2.48 31.71
CA GLN A 72 -5.90 1.04 31.95
C GLN A 72 -5.18 0.41 30.75
N SER A 73 -4.05 -0.30 31.02
CA SER A 73 -3.27 -0.96 29.98
C SER A 73 -3.85 -2.33 29.65
N PHE A 74 -3.82 -2.67 28.36
CA PHE A 74 -4.25 -3.96 27.81
C PHE A 74 -3.13 -4.55 26.95
N GLU A 75 -3.08 -5.90 26.86
CA GLU A 75 -2.06 -6.58 26.09
C GLU A 75 -2.32 -6.53 24.59
N THR A 76 -3.60 -6.55 24.19
CA THR A 76 -3.99 -6.51 22.76
C THR A 76 -4.98 -5.39 22.47
N ILE A 77 -5.03 -4.97 21.21
CA ILE A 77 -5.99 -3.98 20.72
C ILE A 77 -7.43 -4.50 20.84
N LEU A 78 -7.65 -5.79 20.59
CA LEU A 78 -9.00 -6.37 20.69
C LEU A 78 -9.49 -6.41 22.14
N ASP A 79 -8.60 -6.66 23.12
CA ASP A 79 -8.98 -6.56 24.55
C ASP A 79 -9.43 -5.13 24.92
N MET A 80 -8.80 -4.10 24.30
CA MET A 80 -9.24 -2.70 24.48
C MET A 80 -10.63 -2.48 23.89
N VAL A 81 -10.91 -3.04 22.70
CA VAL A 81 -12.22 -2.94 22.03
C VAL A 81 -13.29 -3.66 22.86
N ASP A 82 -13.00 -4.86 23.34
CA ASP A 82 -13.91 -5.63 24.20
C ASP A 82 -14.23 -4.87 25.49
N ALA A 83 -13.21 -4.32 26.15
CA ALA A 83 -13.39 -3.50 27.35
C ALA A 83 -14.27 -2.26 27.10
N LEU A 84 -14.13 -1.64 25.91
CA LEU A 84 -14.99 -0.52 25.50
C LEU A 84 -16.43 -0.99 25.24
N TYR A 85 -16.62 -2.11 24.55
CA TYR A 85 -17.95 -2.64 24.23
C TYR A 85 -18.69 -3.13 25.49
N GLU A 86 -17.98 -3.72 26.43
CA GLU A 86 -18.53 -4.14 27.73
C GLU A 86 -18.77 -2.98 28.69
N GLY A 87 -18.23 -1.80 28.41
CA GLY A 87 -18.34 -0.61 29.27
C GLY A 87 -17.47 -0.67 30.53
N SER A 88 -16.47 -1.56 30.57
CA SER A 88 -15.49 -1.63 31.67
C SER A 88 -14.49 -0.46 31.60
N VAL A 89 -14.33 0.16 30.43
CA VAL A 89 -13.68 1.46 30.22
C VAL A 89 -14.64 2.42 29.52
N GLY A 90 -14.46 3.72 29.73
CA GLY A 90 -15.31 4.74 29.11
C GLY A 90 -14.84 5.20 27.73
N ALA A 91 -13.55 5.03 27.43
CA ALA A 91 -12.93 5.42 26.19
C ALA A 91 -11.71 4.55 25.88
N MET A 92 -11.19 4.59 24.63
CA MET A 92 -9.91 4.02 24.26
C MET A 92 -9.10 5.00 23.42
N ILE A 93 -7.78 4.96 23.55
CA ILE A 93 -6.84 5.78 22.77
C ILE A 93 -6.14 4.85 21.78
N LEU A 94 -6.28 5.12 20.50
CA LEU A 94 -5.76 4.26 19.45
C LEU A 94 -5.37 5.06 18.21
N ASN A 95 -4.24 4.67 17.59
CA ASN A 95 -3.87 5.18 16.28
C ASN A 95 -4.88 4.72 15.22
N VAL A 96 -5.35 5.66 14.41
CA VAL A 96 -6.36 5.43 13.35
C VAL A 96 -5.93 4.34 12.36
N ALA A 97 -4.63 4.16 12.14
CA ALA A 97 -4.08 3.13 11.26
C ALA A 97 -4.49 1.69 11.65
N TYR A 98 -4.82 1.45 12.93
CA TYR A 98 -5.26 0.13 13.40
C TYR A 98 -6.77 -0.15 13.23
N VAL A 99 -7.58 0.86 12.92
CA VAL A 99 -9.04 0.68 12.76
C VAL A 99 -9.36 -0.37 11.70
N ASP A 100 -8.70 -0.29 10.55
CA ASP A 100 -8.89 -1.28 9.48
C ASP A 100 -8.47 -2.71 9.89
N LEU A 101 -7.48 -2.85 10.80
CA LEU A 101 -7.06 -4.15 11.32
C LEU A 101 -8.15 -4.72 12.24
N ILE A 102 -8.75 -3.90 13.10
CA ILE A 102 -9.89 -4.28 13.96
C ILE A 102 -11.04 -4.74 13.07
N GLU A 103 -11.46 -3.92 12.11
CA GLU A 103 -12.59 -4.22 11.22
C GLU A 103 -12.34 -5.40 10.26
N SER A 104 -11.11 -5.88 10.15
CA SER A 104 -10.77 -7.10 9.40
C SER A 104 -11.01 -8.39 10.19
N GLN A 105 -11.27 -8.30 11.50
CA GLN A 105 -11.51 -9.45 12.37
C GLN A 105 -13.01 -9.76 12.45
N GLU A 106 -13.33 -11.04 12.50
CA GLU A 106 -14.71 -11.53 12.75
C GLU A 106 -15.19 -10.98 14.09
N ASP A 107 -16.43 -10.51 14.17
CA ASP A 107 -17.10 -9.86 15.31
C ASP A 107 -16.75 -8.37 15.53
N TYR A 108 -15.80 -7.78 14.76
CA TYR A 108 -15.39 -6.37 14.93
C TYR A 108 -15.56 -5.53 13.65
N GLU A 109 -16.17 -6.07 12.59
CA GLU A 109 -16.31 -5.43 11.27
C GLU A 109 -17.08 -4.11 11.33
N ASP A 110 -17.83 -3.89 12.39
CA ASP A 110 -18.68 -2.72 12.62
C ASP A 110 -18.10 -1.72 13.64
N PHE A 111 -16.80 -1.81 13.97
CA PHE A 111 -16.14 -0.95 14.95
C PHE A 111 -16.44 0.54 14.71
N SER A 112 -16.25 1.05 13.50
CA SER A 112 -16.53 2.45 13.14
C SER A 112 -18.03 2.79 13.16
N LEU A 113 -18.92 1.80 13.06
CA LEU A 113 -20.37 2.02 13.19
C LEU A 113 -20.80 2.10 14.65
N LYS A 114 -20.10 1.38 15.54
CA LYS A 114 -20.38 1.31 16.99
C LYS A 114 -19.68 2.41 17.78
N THR A 115 -18.68 3.06 17.21
CA THR A 115 -17.87 4.07 17.90
C THR A 115 -17.97 5.45 17.25
N LYS A 116 -17.50 6.46 17.95
CA LYS A 116 -17.23 7.82 17.46
C LYS A 116 -15.94 8.34 18.11
N THR A 117 -15.26 9.28 17.44
CA THR A 117 -14.12 9.99 18.01
C THR A 117 -14.57 11.19 18.83
N LEU A 118 -13.87 11.44 19.94
CA LEU A 118 -14.01 12.65 20.77
C LEU A 118 -12.86 13.61 20.61
N PHE A 119 -11.70 13.10 20.20
CA PHE A 119 -10.46 13.85 20.08
C PHE A 119 -9.55 13.20 19.07
N ASP A 120 -8.89 13.99 18.26
CA ASP A 120 -7.87 13.56 17.30
C ASP A 120 -6.59 14.37 17.57
N HIS A 121 -5.49 13.65 17.82
CA HIS A 121 -4.16 14.23 17.93
C HIS A 121 -3.41 13.91 16.65
N GLU A 122 -3.21 14.94 15.83
CA GLU A 122 -2.49 14.85 14.58
C GLU A 122 -1.03 15.25 14.79
N THR A 123 -0.12 14.38 14.39
CA THR A 123 1.33 14.64 14.39
C THR A 123 1.84 14.62 12.96
N GLU A 124 2.47 15.69 12.54
CA GLU A 124 3.17 15.73 11.26
C GLU A 124 4.45 14.89 11.36
N VAL A 125 4.52 13.84 10.61
CA VAL A 125 5.72 13.01 10.45
C VAL A 125 6.36 13.38 9.11
N LEU A 126 7.53 13.99 9.19
CA LEU A 126 8.37 14.15 8.01
C LEU A 126 8.83 12.75 7.60
N VAL A 127 8.39 12.27 6.48
CA VAL A 127 9.03 11.11 5.84
C VAL A 127 10.38 11.62 5.34
N GLU A 128 11.40 11.52 6.20
CA GLU A 128 12.77 11.72 5.75
C GLU A 128 13.04 10.66 4.70
N ASN A 129 13.29 11.10 3.47
CA ASN A 129 13.81 10.22 2.42
C ASN A 129 15.19 9.73 2.86
N GLN A 130 15.23 8.71 3.74
CA GLN A 130 16.49 8.09 4.22
C GLN A 130 17.17 7.22 3.15
N VAL A 131 16.56 7.05 2.00
CA VAL A 131 17.30 6.54 0.87
C VAL A 131 18.20 7.69 0.42
N GLU A 132 19.48 7.65 0.83
CA GLU A 132 20.52 8.34 0.07
C GLU A 132 20.28 7.91 -1.38
N THR A 133 19.53 8.72 -2.14
CA THR A 133 19.43 8.55 -3.58
C THR A 133 20.88 8.63 -4.04
N GLN A 134 21.48 7.44 -4.20
CA GLN A 134 22.76 7.37 -4.88
C GLN A 134 22.54 8.19 -6.13
N ASN A 135 23.45 9.11 -6.45
CA ASN A 135 23.44 9.93 -7.66
C ASN A 135 23.52 9.02 -8.90
N LYS A 136 22.56 8.06 -9.01
CA LYS A 136 22.42 7.15 -10.13
C LYS A 136 21.71 7.93 -11.23
N ASP A 137 22.33 8.01 -12.38
CA ASP A 137 21.62 8.46 -13.58
C ASP A 137 20.48 7.47 -13.88
N ILE A 138 19.26 7.84 -13.49
CA ILE A 138 18.05 7.01 -13.59
C ILE A 138 17.70 6.66 -15.04
N THR A 139 18.27 7.35 -16.02
CA THR A 139 18.07 7.05 -17.44
C THR A 139 18.99 5.97 -17.99
N ASN A 140 20.07 5.64 -17.24
CA ASN A 140 21.11 4.68 -17.66
C ASN A 140 21.34 3.53 -16.68
N ASN A 141 20.84 3.63 -15.43
CA ASN A 141 21.00 2.59 -14.43
C ASN A 141 19.66 1.94 -14.10
N SER A 142 19.69 0.64 -13.81
CA SER A 142 18.52 -0.10 -13.33
C SER A 142 18.14 0.35 -11.91
N TYR A 143 16.86 0.30 -11.60
CA TYR A 143 16.31 0.61 -10.27
C TYR A 143 15.07 -0.22 -9.98
N ILE A 144 14.76 -0.39 -8.71
CA ILE A 144 13.57 -1.10 -8.22
C ILE A 144 12.60 -0.10 -7.61
N PHE A 145 11.36 -0.16 -8.07
CA PHE A 145 10.28 0.71 -7.67
C PHE A 145 9.17 -0.08 -6.99
N TYR A 146 8.80 0.28 -5.76
CA TYR A 146 7.69 -0.32 -5.05
C TYR A 146 6.39 0.41 -5.32
N ILE A 147 5.38 -0.28 -5.81
CA ILE A 147 4.04 0.23 -6.07
C ILE A 147 3.11 -0.27 -4.97
N SER A 148 2.61 0.68 -4.16
CA SER A 148 1.69 0.45 -3.05
C SER A 148 0.33 1.06 -3.34
N GLY A 149 -0.72 0.26 -3.29
CA GLY A 149 -2.11 0.73 -3.39
C GLY A 149 -2.83 0.62 -2.06
N SER A 150 -3.48 1.70 -1.65
CA SER A 150 -4.15 1.79 -0.35
C SER A 150 -5.64 2.07 -0.49
N ASP A 151 -6.47 1.29 0.25
CA ASP A 151 -7.91 1.55 0.39
C ASP A 151 -8.11 2.53 1.55
N THR A 152 -7.77 3.80 1.34
CA THR A 152 -8.11 4.82 2.31
C THR A 152 -9.53 5.30 2.08
N ARG A 153 -10.35 5.32 3.12
CA ARG A 153 -11.69 5.93 3.10
C ARG A 153 -11.61 7.46 3.01
N ASN A 154 -10.45 8.03 3.34
CA ASN A 154 -10.15 9.45 3.22
C ASN A 154 -9.55 9.74 1.83
N SER A 155 -9.89 10.87 1.25
CA SER A 155 -9.38 11.35 -0.03
C SER A 155 -7.88 11.71 0.00
N SER A 156 -7.22 11.59 1.14
CA SER A 156 -5.82 11.95 1.35
C SER A 156 -5.00 10.78 1.89
N LEU A 157 -3.79 10.59 1.34
CA LEU A 157 -2.79 9.62 1.78
C LEU A 157 -1.97 10.14 2.99
N THR A 158 -2.58 10.93 3.86
CA THR A 158 -1.88 11.61 4.96
C THR A 158 -1.50 10.69 6.11
N GLY A 159 -1.97 9.43 6.14
CA GLY A 159 -1.70 8.50 7.24
C GLY A 159 -1.13 7.16 6.79
N ASN A 160 -0.65 6.40 7.78
CA ASN A 160 -0.27 5.02 7.59
C ASN A 160 -1.52 4.16 7.39
N THR A 161 -1.50 3.29 6.39
CA THR A 161 -2.65 2.47 6.00
C THR A 161 -2.16 1.14 5.46
N ARG A 162 -3.01 0.12 5.48
CA ARG A 162 -2.69 -1.15 4.83
C ARG A 162 -2.33 -0.95 3.37
N SER A 163 -1.36 -1.75 2.90
CA SER A 163 -0.99 -1.84 1.49
C SER A 163 -1.69 -3.03 0.84
N ASP A 164 -2.73 -2.78 0.07
CA ASP A 164 -3.53 -3.82 -0.60
C ASP A 164 -2.97 -4.23 -1.97
N VAL A 165 -2.08 -3.43 -2.52
CA VAL A 165 -1.30 -3.70 -3.73
C VAL A 165 0.18 -3.65 -3.37
N ASN A 166 0.91 -4.72 -3.67
CA ASN A 166 2.34 -4.84 -3.37
C ASN A 166 3.06 -5.37 -4.61
N ILE A 167 3.48 -4.47 -5.47
CA ILE A 167 4.16 -4.81 -6.73
C ILE A 167 5.52 -4.14 -6.77
N LEU A 168 6.58 -4.92 -7.06
CA LEU A 168 7.88 -4.37 -7.43
C LEU A 168 7.93 -4.21 -8.94
N ALA A 169 8.34 -3.04 -9.41
CA ALA A 169 8.67 -2.79 -10.80
C ALA A 169 10.19 -2.64 -10.92
N VAL A 170 10.86 -3.66 -11.47
CA VAL A 170 12.28 -3.61 -11.76
C VAL A 170 12.45 -2.99 -13.14
N VAL A 171 13.04 -1.81 -13.18
CA VAL A 171 13.13 -1.01 -14.39
C VAL A 171 14.57 -0.98 -14.88
N ASN A 172 14.80 -1.38 -16.14
CA ASN A 172 16.07 -1.22 -16.82
C ASN A 172 15.89 -0.28 -18.02
N PRO A 173 16.23 1.02 -17.88
CA PRO A 173 16.01 2.01 -18.93
C PRO A 173 16.90 1.81 -20.14
N THR A 174 18.06 1.16 -20.00
CA THR A 174 18.97 0.88 -21.11
C THR A 174 18.39 -0.16 -22.05
N THR A 175 17.78 -1.21 -21.51
CA THR A 175 17.14 -2.29 -22.31
C THR A 175 15.67 -2.02 -22.59
N LYS A 176 15.10 -0.92 -22.05
CA LYS A 176 13.67 -0.58 -22.14
C LYS A 176 12.78 -1.72 -21.64
N GLN A 177 13.13 -2.25 -20.48
CA GLN A 177 12.45 -3.38 -19.89
C GLN A 177 11.91 -3.04 -18.49
N VAL A 178 10.72 -3.55 -18.18
CA VAL A 178 10.11 -3.52 -16.84
C VAL A 178 9.68 -4.94 -16.49
N LEU A 179 10.13 -5.42 -15.35
CA LEU A 179 9.61 -6.64 -14.74
C LEU A 179 8.71 -6.27 -13.55
N LEU A 180 7.46 -6.71 -13.57
CA LEU A 180 6.52 -6.55 -12.48
C LEU A 180 6.50 -7.83 -11.63
N ILE A 181 6.76 -7.72 -10.33
CA ILE A 181 6.65 -8.83 -9.37
C ILE A 181 5.50 -8.54 -8.42
N ASN A 182 4.43 -9.33 -8.50
CA ASN A 182 3.32 -9.23 -7.55
C ASN A 182 3.55 -10.11 -6.34
N THR A 183 3.49 -9.51 -5.15
CA THR A 183 3.54 -10.22 -3.86
C THR A 183 2.15 -10.18 -3.21
N PRO A 184 1.55 -11.35 -2.88
CA PRO A 184 0.24 -11.39 -2.24
C PRO A 184 0.21 -10.56 -0.95
N ARG A 185 -0.84 -9.76 -0.76
CA ARG A 185 -0.95 -8.87 0.40
C ARG A 185 -0.94 -9.62 1.74
N ASP A 186 -1.43 -10.86 1.77
CA ASP A 186 -1.50 -11.70 2.97
C ASP A 186 -0.24 -12.55 3.17
N TYR A 187 0.87 -12.28 2.46
CA TYR A 187 2.14 -12.98 2.61
C TYR A 187 2.66 -12.84 4.04
N TYR A 188 2.99 -13.97 4.67
CA TYR A 188 3.48 -14.06 6.05
C TYR A 188 5.00 -13.96 6.07
N ILE A 189 5.51 -12.77 6.26
CA ILE A 189 6.93 -12.43 6.12
C ILE A 189 7.53 -11.86 7.40
N ASP A 190 8.85 -11.84 7.48
CA ASP A 190 9.58 -11.08 8.50
C ASP A 190 9.37 -9.58 8.22
N ILE A 191 9.04 -8.83 9.27
CA ILE A 191 8.79 -7.40 9.17
C ILE A 191 9.89 -6.60 9.86
N THR A 192 10.22 -5.43 9.32
CA THR A 192 11.27 -4.57 9.87
C THR A 192 10.79 -3.70 11.04
N ALA A 193 9.49 -3.49 11.19
CA ALA A 193 8.92 -2.78 12.34
C ALA A 193 9.25 -3.44 13.69
N SER A 194 9.48 -4.77 13.71
CA SER A 194 9.90 -5.51 14.90
C SER A 194 10.81 -6.67 14.49
N PRO A 195 12.13 -6.58 14.71
CA PRO A 195 13.08 -7.62 14.32
C PRO A 195 12.72 -8.99 14.89
N GLY A 196 12.64 -9.99 13.99
CA GLY A 196 12.27 -11.38 14.34
C GLY A 196 10.77 -11.63 14.46
N ALA A 197 9.93 -10.61 14.29
CA ALA A 197 8.48 -10.77 14.20
C ALA A 197 8.03 -11.04 12.75
N LYS A 198 6.91 -11.75 12.62
CA LYS A 198 6.24 -11.99 11.33
C LYS A 198 4.85 -11.40 11.32
N ASP A 199 4.47 -10.85 10.17
CA ASP A 199 3.14 -10.31 9.93
C ASP A 199 2.73 -10.51 8.46
N LYS A 200 1.51 -10.10 8.11
CA LYS A 200 1.09 -9.97 6.72
C LYS A 200 1.80 -8.78 6.09
N LEU A 201 2.22 -8.91 4.85
CA LEU A 201 2.80 -7.80 4.09
C LEU A 201 1.89 -6.56 4.07
N THR A 202 0.57 -6.74 3.93
CA THR A 202 -0.38 -5.62 3.94
C THR A 202 -0.33 -4.82 5.24
N HIS A 203 0.00 -5.46 6.38
CA HIS A 203 0.10 -4.81 7.68
C HIS A 203 1.36 -3.96 7.83
N CYS A 204 2.42 -4.23 7.05
CA CYS A 204 3.62 -3.38 7.04
C CYS A 204 3.28 -1.91 6.74
N GLY A 205 2.28 -1.66 5.90
CA GLY A 205 1.81 -0.31 5.58
C GLY A 205 1.26 0.47 6.78
N VAL A 206 0.81 -0.22 7.85
CA VAL A 206 0.37 0.41 9.11
C VAL A 206 1.55 1.00 9.88
N TYR A 207 2.75 0.43 9.70
CA TYR A 207 4.00 0.90 10.30
C TYR A 207 4.75 1.89 9.41
N GLY A 208 4.25 2.16 8.20
CA GLY A 208 4.81 3.09 7.24
C GLY A 208 5.25 2.42 5.94
N ILE A 209 5.51 3.26 4.93
CA ILE A 209 5.93 2.80 3.61
C ILE A 209 7.32 2.13 3.68
N ASP A 210 8.20 2.64 4.55
CA ASP A 210 9.56 2.12 4.73
C ASP A 210 9.52 0.67 5.26
N CYS A 211 8.63 0.38 6.24
CA CYS A 211 8.44 -0.99 6.70
C CYS A 211 8.06 -1.94 5.55
N SER A 212 7.19 -1.53 4.64
CA SER A 212 6.81 -2.34 3.48
C SER A 212 7.98 -2.53 2.52
N MET A 213 8.74 -1.46 2.22
CA MET A 213 9.90 -1.50 1.33
C MET A 213 11.01 -2.40 1.89
N ASP A 214 11.39 -2.17 3.15
CA ASP A 214 12.47 -2.91 3.79
C ASP A 214 12.12 -4.39 3.98
N SER A 215 10.86 -4.70 4.32
CA SER A 215 10.40 -6.09 4.45
C SER A 215 10.39 -6.81 3.09
N LEU A 216 10.04 -6.12 2.00
CA LEU A 216 10.16 -6.65 0.64
C LEU A 216 11.62 -6.78 0.20
N ALA A 217 12.48 -5.81 0.58
CA ALA A 217 13.92 -5.88 0.31
C ALA A 217 14.55 -7.11 0.98
N LEU A 218 14.16 -7.41 2.24
CA LEU A 218 14.56 -8.65 2.91
C LEU A 218 14.02 -9.89 2.20
N LEU A 219 12.76 -9.89 1.77
CA LEU A 219 12.14 -11.01 1.08
C LEU A 219 12.84 -11.35 -0.24
N TYR A 220 13.21 -10.33 -1.02
CA TYR A 220 13.80 -10.51 -2.35
C TYR A 220 15.33 -10.44 -2.37
N ASP A 221 15.98 -10.10 -1.24
CA ASP A 221 17.43 -9.89 -1.12
C ASP A 221 17.95 -8.84 -2.10
N GLU A 222 17.16 -7.77 -2.30
CA GLU A 222 17.47 -6.68 -3.23
C GLU A 222 16.97 -5.34 -2.63
N PRO A 223 17.80 -4.28 -2.70
CA PRO A 223 17.39 -2.96 -2.23
C PRO A 223 16.30 -2.38 -3.13
N ILE A 224 15.33 -1.68 -2.53
CA ILE A 224 14.28 -0.98 -3.27
C ILE A 224 14.60 0.51 -3.27
N ASP A 225 14.76 1.09 -4.46
CA ASP A 225 15.24 2.48 -4.61
C ASP A 225 14.12 3.52 -4.43
N TYR A 226 12.93 3.23 -4.97
CA TYR A 226 11.82 4.19 -5.01
C TYR A 226 10.50 3.54 -4.63
N TYR A 227 9.53 4.39 -4.27
CA TYR A 227 8.13 3.96 -4.13
C TYR A 227 7.16 4.90 -4.81
N ALA A 228 5.96 4.38 -5.11
CA ALA A 228 4.74 5.12 -5.36
C ALA A 228 3.62 4.55 -4.49
N LYS A 229 3.02 5.38 -3.65
CA LYS A 229 1.81 5.05 -2.92
C LYS A 229 0.64 5.81 -3.55
N ILE A 230 -0.42 5.10 -3.90
CA ILE A 230 -1.61 5.68 -4.54
C ILE A 230 -2.88 5.24 -3.80
N SER A 231 -3.80 6.18 -3.56
CA SER A 231 -5.13 5.86 -3.06
C SER A 231 -6.03 5.36 -4.18
N PHE A 232 -7.15 4.73 -3.85
CA PHE A 232 -8.13 4.28 -4.84
C PHE A 232 -8.73 5.45 -5.63
N SER A 233 -9.02 6.58 -4.98
CA SER A 233 -9.45 7.80 -5.66
C SER A 233 -8.38 8.38 -6.59
N GLY A 234 -7.11 8.34 -6.16
CA GLY A 234 -5.98 8.74 -7.00
C GLY A 234 -5.82 7.85 -8.23
N PHE A 235 -6.02 6.54 -8.07
CA PHE A 235 -6.00 5.62 -9.20
C PHE A 235 -7.14 5.91 -10.21
N GLU A 236 -8.38 6.14 -9.75
CA GLU A 236 -9.49 6.54 -10.62
C GLU A 236 -9.16 7.84 -11.38
N THR A 237 -8.65 8.85 -10.66
CA THR A 237 -8.25 10.13 -11.23
C THR A 237 -7.15 9.97 -12.27
N LEU A 238 -6.14 9.14 -12.01
CA LEU A 238 -5.06 8.83 -12.98
C LEU A 238 -5.62 8.24 -14.27
N ILE A 239 -6.46 7.20 -14.15
CA ILE A 239 -7.04 6.53 -15.33
C ILE A 239 -7.89 7.50 -16.15
N ASP A 240 -8.70 8.35 -15.52
CA ASP A 240 -9.51 9.34 -16.22
C ASP A 240 -8.65 10.44 -16.87
N ALA A 241 -7.61 10.91 -16.17
CA ALA A 241 -6.68 11.93 -16.67
C ALA A 241 -5.89 11.47 -17.92
N ILE A 242 -5.55 10.18 -18.00
CA ILE A 242 -4.92 9.60 -19.19
C ILE A 242 -5.93 9.22 -20.29
N GLY A 243 -7.23 9.50 -20.09
CA GLY A 243 -8.28 9.23 -21.08
C GLY A 243 -8.74 7.77 -21.12
N GLY A 244 -8.84 7.12 -19.96
CA GLY A 244 -9.25 5.71 -19.82
C GLY A 244 -8.15 4.72 -20.18
N ILE A 245 -8.41 3.42 -19.98
CA ILE A 245 -7.44 2.36 -20.22
C ILE A 245 -8.07 1.18 -20.98
N THR A 246 -7.31 0.52 -21.81
CA THR A 246 -7.77 -0.69 -22.54
C THR A 246 -7.10 -1.91 -21.97
N ILE A 247 -7.90 -2.94 -21.62
CA ILE A 247 -7.45 -4.23 -21.10
C ILE A 247 -8.10 -5.38 -21.87
N GLU A 248 -7.51 -6.58 -21.76
CA GLU A 248 -8.07 -7.84 -22.25
C GLU A 248 -8.57 -8.68 -21.08
N SER A 249 -9.88 -8.95 -21.04
CA SER A 249 -10.46 -9.80 -20.00
C SER A 249 -10.56 -11.25 -20.46
N GLU A 250 -10.16 -12.19 -19.61
CA GLU A 250 -10.19 -13.64 -19.91
C GLU A 250 -11.60 -14.22 -19.95
N LYS A 251 -12.58 -13.53 -19.38
CA LYS A 251 -14.00 -13.92 -19.40
C LYS A 251 -14.92 -12.75 -19.13
N SER A 252 -16.24 -12.98 -19.34
CA SER A 252 -17.27 -12.01 -18.97
C SER A 252 -17.71 -12.19 -17.52
N PHE A 253 -17.84 -11.10 -16.78
CA PHE A 253 -18.31 -11.12 -15.39
C PHE A 253 -18.85 -9.75 -14.94
N TYR A 254 -19.54 -9.74 -13.79
CA TYR A 254 -19.87 -8.52 -13.07
C TYR A 254 -18.89 -8.35 -11.91
N THR A 255 -18.35 -7.15 -11.77
CA THR A 255 -17.51 -6.77 -10.62
C THR A 255 -18.36 -6.64 -9.35
N LYS A 256 -17.70 -6.54 -8.18
CA LYS A 256 -18.38 -6.31 -6.90
C LYS A 256 -19.23 -5.03 -6.87
N ASP A 257 -18.89 -4.03 -7.69
CA ASP A 257 -19.61 -2.76 -7.82
C ASP A 257 -20.65 -2.81 -8.95
N ASN A 258 -20.96 -4.02 -9.45
CA ASN A 258 -21.95 -4.31 -10.47
C ASN A 258 -21.64 -3.74 -11.85
N TYR A 259 -20.37 -3.50 -12.19
CA TYR A 259 -19.93 -3.16 -13.54
C TYR A 259 -19.72 -4.41 -14.37
N TYR A 260 -20.26 -4.41 -15.60
CA TYR A 260 -20.09 -5.53 -16.51
C TYR A 260 -18.78 -5.41 -17.30
N ILE A 261 -17.94 -6.42 -17.19
CA ILE A 261 -16.72 -6.62 -17.99
C ILE A 261 -17.01 -7.75 -18.95
N ARG A 262 -16.81 -7.53 -20.23
CA ARG A 262 -16.97 -8.60 -21.26
C ARG A 262 -15.66 -9.34 -21.46
N GLU A 263 -15.73 -10.55 -21.94
CA GLU A 263 -14.56 -11.28 -22.46
C GLU A 263 -13.93 -10.52 -23.64
N GLY A 264 -12.58 -10.51 -23.71
CA GLY A 264 -11.81 -9.77 -24.71
C GLY A 264 -11.61 -8.30 -24.34
N THR A 265 -11.50 -7.47 -25.35
CA THR A 265 -11.09 -6.04 -25.21
C THR A 265 -12.16 -5.18 -24.53
N ASN A 266 -11.75 -4.47 -23.48
CA ASN A 266 -12.58 -3.47 -22.77
C ASN A 266 -11.81 -2.15 -22.66
N THR A 267 -12.51 -1.03 -22.85
CA THR A 267 -11.99 0.31 -22.53
C THR A 267 -12.68 0.78 -21.27
N LEU A 268 -11.90 1.05 -20.22
CA LEU A 268 -12.37 1.34 -18.88
C LEU A 268 -12.04 2.79 -18.51
N ASN A 269 -12.98 3.48 -17.87
CA ASN A 269 -12.71 4.71 -17.13
C ASN A 269 -12.19 4.37 -15.71
N GLY A 270 -11.89 5.40 -14.90
CA GLY A 270 -11.34 5.23 -13.55
C GLY A 270 -12.17 4.30 -12.66
N ALA A 271 -13.49 4.53 -12.56
CA ALA A 271 -14.38 3.73 -11.71
C ALA A 271 -14.45 2.24 -12.13
N TYR A 272 -14.57 1.99 -13.45
CA TYR A 272 -14.55 0.61 -13.98
C TYR A 272 -13.20 -0.06 -13.78
N ALA A 273 -12.09 0.67 -13.99
CA ALA A 273 -10.74 0.17 -13.80
C ALA A 273 -10.48 -0.17 -12.33
N LEU A 274 -10.88 0.69 -11.39
CA LEU A 274 -10.75 0.41 -9.95
C LEU A 274 -11.54 -0.83 -9.55
N SER A 275 -12.79 -0.94 -10.01
CA SER A 275 -13.62 -2.11 -9.70
C SER A 275 -13.04 -3.40 -10.28
N TYR A 276 -12.45 -3.34 -11.49
CA TYR A 276 -11.77 -4.45 -12.15
C TYR A 276 -10.56 -4.96 -11.35
N VAL A 277 -9.65 -4.06 -10.92
CA VAL A 277 -8.44 -4.46 -10.16
C VAL A 277 -8.72 -4.87 -8.72
N ARG A 278 -9.95 -4.67 -8.21
CA ARG A 278 -10.40 -5.09 -6.89
C ARG A 278 -11.21 -6.37 -6.90
N GLU A 279 -11.58 -6.91 -8.10
CA GLU A 279 -12.43 -8.07 -8.20
C GLU A 279 -11.69 -9.35 -7.79
N ARG A 280 -12.35 -10.17 -6.97
CA ARG A 280 -11.87 -11.45 -6.47
C ARG A 280 -12.90 -12.56 -6.63
N LYS A 281 -14.17 -12.27 -6.31
CA LYS A 281 -15.24 -13.26 -6.16
C LYS A 281 -15.67 -13.88 -7.49
N ALA A 282 -15.48 -13.17 -8.59
CA ALA A 282 -15.79 -13.68 -9.92
C ALA A 282 -14.82 -14.79 -10.37
N PHE A 283 -13.68 -14.99 -9.70
CA PHE A 283 -12.62 -15.92 -10.08
C PHE A 283 -12.38 -16.97 -9.01
N ALA A 284 -12.14 -18.23 -9.46
CA ALA A 284 -11.94 -19.35 -8.55
C ALA A 284 -10.68 -19.23 -7.68
N ASP A 285 -9.64 -18.58 -8.21
CA ASP A 285 -8.35 -18.32 -7.55
C ASP A 285 -8.29 -16.96 -6.84
N GLY A 286 -9.42 -16.25 -6.75
CA GLY A 286 -9.67 -15.12 -5.89
C GLY A 286 -8.57 -14.05 -5.89
N ASP A 287 -7.72 -14.07 -4.88
CA ASP A 287 -6.67 -13.06 -4.70
C ASP A 287 -5.58 -13.10 -5.79
N ASN A 288 -5.27 -14.28 -6.32
CA ASN A 288 -4.33 -14.43 -7.43
C ASN A 288 -4.86 -13.77 -8.71
N ALA A 289 -6.16 -13.91 -9.01
CA ALA A 289 -6.79 -13.21 -10.13
C ALA A 289 -6.69 -11.69 -9.95
N ARG A 290 -6.94 -11.19 -8.73
CA ARG A 290 -6.77 -9.76 -8.42
C ARG A 290 -5.34 -9.29 -8.71
N GLY A 291 -4.33 -10.04 -8.27
CA GLY A 291 -2.92 -9.72 -8.55
C GLY A 291 -2.62 -9.66 -10.06
N ARG A 292 -3.15 -10.61 -10.85
CA ARG A 292 -3.01 -10.58 -12.32
C ARG A 292 -3.65 -9.34 -12.94
N HIS A 293 -4.87 -8.97 -12.50
CA HIS A 293 -5.56 -7.77 -12.99
C HIS A 293 -4.80 -6.48 -12.64
N GLN A 294 -4.20 -6.42 -11.45
CA GLN A 294 -3.36 -5.29 -11.03
C GLN A 294 -2.11 -5.17 -11.91
N MET A 295 -1.40 -6.26 -12.17
CA MET A 295 -0.24 -6.26 -13.06
C MET A 295 -0.63 -5.88 -14.49
N GLN A 296 -1.68 -6.49 -15.05
CA GLN A 296 -2.20 -6.16 -16.38
C GLN A 296 -2.55 -4.67 -16.50
N MET A 297 -3.13 -4.09 -15.45
CA MET A 297 -3.46 -2.67 -15.42
C MET A 297 -2.22 -1.79 -15.48
N ILE A 298 -1.16 -2.13 -14.71
CA ILE A 298 0.11 -1.40 -14.73
C ILE A 298 0.77 -1.53 -16.11
N GLU A 299 0.78 -2.72 -16.70
CA GLU A 299 1.28 -2.95 -18.06
C GLU A 299 0.55 -2.04 -19.07
N ALA A 300 -0.79 -1.98 -18.99
CA ALA A 300 -1.60 -1.16 -19.88
C ALA A 300 -1.34 0.35 -19.67
N ILE A 301 -1.15 0.80 -18.41
CA ILE A 301 -0.79 2.19 -18.10
C ILE A 301 0.57 2.53 -18.71
N ILE A 302 1.60 1.69 -18.50
CA ILE A 302 2.95 1.89 -19.07
C ILE A 302 2.85 1.97 -20.59
N ALA A 303 2.18 1.03 -21.24
CA ALA A 303 2.01 1.01 -22.69
C ALA A 303 1.33 2.29 -23.21
N LYS A 304 0.27 2.74 -22.53
CA LYS A 304 -0.48 3.94 -22.91
C LYS A 304 0.34 5.21 -22.71
N VAL A 305 1.02 5.35 -21.56
CA VAL A 305 1.86 6.53 -21.26
C VAL A 305 3.04 6.61 -22.25
N CYS A 306 3.68 5.48 -22.51
CA CYS A 306 4.86 5.45 -23.42
C CYS A 306 4.51 5.58 -24.89
N SER A 307 3.26 5.27 -25.30
CA SER A 307 2.85 5.33 -26.72
C SER A 307 2.43 6.73 -27.21
N GLY A 308 2.23 7.70 -26.27
CA GLY A 308 1.61 8.98 -26.61
C GLY A 308 2.40 10.18 -26.11
N THR A 309 2.83 11.07 -27.02
CA THR A 309 3.49 12.33 -26.66
C THR A 309 2.56 13.27 -25.86
N THR A 310 1.24 13.20 -26.06
CA THR A 310 0.27 14.05 -25.40
C THR A 310 0.22 13.84 -23.88
N ILE A 311 0.25 12.58 -23.41
CA ILE A 311 0.25 12.26 -21.98
C ILE A 311 1.54 12.76 -21.35
N LEU A 312 2.68 12.43 -21.96
CA LEU A 312 4.00 12.85 -21.47
C LEU A 312 4.16 14.38 -21.48
N SER A 313 3.57 15.06 -22.47
CA SER A 313 3.60 16.53 -22.51
C SER A 313 2.71 17.18 -21.43
N ASN A 314 1.72 16.45 -20.93
CA ASN A 314 0.78 16.94 -19.91
C ASN A 314 0.98 16.26 -18.54
N TYR A 315 2.10 15.53 -18.33
CA TYR A 315 2.33 14.75 -17.11
C TYR A 315 2.20 15.58 -15.83
N SER A 316 2.61 16.84 -15.88
CA SER A 316 2.49 17.77 -14.76
C SER A 316 1.03 18.01 -14.36
N ALA A 317 0.15 18.30 -15.33
CA ALA A 317 -1.27 18.50 -15.05
C ALA A 317 -1.94 17.21 -14.51
N ILE A 318 -1.47 16.04 -14.96
CA ILE A 318 -1.93 14.75 -14.44
C ILE A 318 -1.54 14.61 -12.97
N LEU A 319 -0.26 14.88 -12.62
CA LEU A 319 0.20 14.82 -11.24
C LEU A 319 -0.48 15.86 -10.35
N ASP A 320 -0.72 17.08 -10.86
CA ASP A 320 -1.47 18.12 -10.16
C ASP A 320 -2.89 17.65 -9.79
N SER A 321 -3.54 16.90 -10.67
CA SER A 321 -4.89 16.35 -10.42
C SER A 321 -4.91 15.25 -9.35
N MET A 322 -3.75 14.72 -8.97
CA MET A 322 -3.58 13.66 -7.99
C MET A 322 -3.00 14.18 -6.65
N GLU A 323 -2.92 15.48 -6.46
CA GLU A 323 -2.40 16.08 -5.22
C GLU A 323 -3.11 15.49 -3.99
N GLY A 324 -2.35 15.04 -2.99
CA GLY A 324 -2.84 14.36 -1.79
C GLY A 324 -3.27 12.90 -1.96
N MET A 325 -3.40 12.41 -3.20
CA MET A 325 -3.83 11.04 -3.53
C MET A 325 -2.70 10.13 -4.02
N PHE A 326 -1.51 10.71 -4.19
CA PHE A 326 -0.30 10.05 -4.68
C PHE A 326 0.92 10.60 -3.97
N THR A 327 1.84 9.72 -3.55
CA THR A 327 3.13 10.10 -2.97
C THR A 327 4.26 9.23 -3.52
N THR A 328 5.45 9.79 -3.64
CA THR A 328 6.65 9.10 -4.10
C THR A 328 7.90 9.77 -3.51
N ASN A 329 8.99 9.00 -3.35
CA ASN A 329 10.33 9.54 -3.03
C ASN A 329 11.17 9.79 -4.29
N MET A 330 10.64 9.54 -5.51
CA MET A 330 11.34 9.87 -6.75
C MET A 330 11.36 11.39 -6.94
N SER A 331 12.55 11.95 -7.15
CA SER A 331 12.70 13.39 -7.31
C SER A 331 12.02 13.92 -8.59
N GLN A 332 11.63 15.20 -8.56
CA GLN A 332 11.12 15.88 -9.77
C GLN A 332 12.13 15.85 -10.92
N ALA A 333 13.42 15.94 -10.60
CA ALA A 333 14.49 15.89 -11.61
C ALA A 333 14.52 14.53 -12.30
N ASP A 334 14.39 13.44 -11.54
CA ASP A 334 14.36 12.07 -12.06
C ASP A 334 13.12 11.81 -12.92
N ILE A 335 11.94 12.20 -12.43
CA ILE A 335 10.69 12.10 -13.20
C ILE A 335 10.81 12.87 -14.53
N SER A 336 11.33 14.10 -14.49
CA SER A 336 11.55 14.92 -15.68
C SER A 336 12.58 14.32 -16.64
N ALA A 337 13.62 13.66 -16.11
CA ALA A 337 14.64 12.98 -16.92
C ALA A 337 14.05 11.78 -17.66
N LEU A 338 13.24 10.94 -16.97
CA LEU A 338 12.54 9.80 -17.59
C LEU A 338 11.55 10.25 -18.67
N VAL A 339 10.77 11.31 -18.41
CA VAL A 339 9.84 11.89 -19.40
C VAL A 339 10.59 12.40 -20.62
N LYS A 340 11.71 13.13 -20.44
CA LYS A 340 12.53 13.62 -21.54
C LYS A 340 13.15 12.49 -22.34
N MET A 341 13.64 11.47 -21.67
CA MET A 341 14.19 10.26 -22.31
C MET A 341 13.13 9.61 -23.21
N GLN A 342 11.94 9.34 -22.67
CA GLN A 342 10.86 8.72 -23.41
C GLN A 342 10.38 9.58 -24.61
N LEU A 343 10.28 10.90 -24.45
CA LEU A 343 9.92 11.82 -25.54
C LEU A 343 11.00 11.88 -26.63
N SER A 344 12.27 11.69 -26.26
CA SER A 344 13.42 11.74 -27.19
C SER A 344 13.53 10.49 -28.04
N ASP A 345 13.40 9.29 -27.41
CA ASP A 345 13.63 8.04 -28.10
C ASP A 345 12.34 7.34 -28.59
N GLY A 346 11.19 7.66 -27.98
CA GLY A 346 9.88 7.10 -28.36
C GLY A 346 9.83 5.58 -28.30
N ALA A 347 10.71 4.96 -27.49
CA ALA A 347 10.88 3.52 -27.45
C ALA A 347 9.66 2.81 -26.84
N SER A 348 9.36 1.61 -27.35
CA SER A 348 8.43 0.68 -26.70
C SER A 348 9.16 -0.08 -25.60
N TRP A 349 8.47 -0.30 -24.48
CA TRP A 349 9.01 -1.04 -23.34
C TRP A 349 8.58 -2.50 -23.37
N ASN A 350 9.51 -3.41 -23.08
CA ASN A 350 9.22 -4.81 -22.84
C ASN A 350 8.76 -4.97 -21.39
N VAL A 351 7.46 -5.10 -21.17
CA VAL A 351 6.90 -5.30 -19.83
C VAL A 351 6.58 -6.78 -19.65
N LYS A 352 7.10 -7.37 -18.57
CA LYS A 352 6.83 -8.75 -18.15
C LYS A 352 6.34 -8.76 -16.74
N SER A 353 5.50 -9.73 -16.40
CA SER A 353 4.92 -9.86 -15.06
C SER A 353 5.06 -11.27 -14.52
N PHE A 354 5.38 -11.37 -13.24
CA PHE A 354 5.49 -12.61 -12.48
C PHE A 354 4.83 -12.45 -11.11
N ALA A 355 4.08 -13.46 -10.66
CA ALA A 355 3.48 -13.46 -9.33
C ALA A 355 4.12 -14.56 -8.49
N VAL A 356 4.58 -14.23 -7.29
CA VAL A 356 4.97 -15.25 -6.31
C VAL A 356 3.71 -15.90 -5.72
N SER A 357 3.82 -17.17 -5.36
CA SER A 357 2.72 -17.98 -4.84
C SER A 357 2.95 -18.43 -3.40
N GLY A 358 1.93 -19.00 -2.78
CA GLY A 358 2.05 -19.53 -1.44
C GLY A 358 0.83 -20.35 -1.03
N LYS A 359 0.87 -20.86 0.19
CA LYS A 359 -0.17 -21.73 0.75
C LYS A 359 -0.94 -21.03 1.86
N GLY A 360 -2.27 -21.01 1.78
CA GLY A 360 -3.14 -20.49 2.83
C GLY A 360 -2.94 -21.19 4.18
N SER A 361 -2.90 -20.42 5.26
CA SER A 361 -2.76 -20.90 6.64
C SER A 361 -3.44 -19.93 7.60
N LYS A 362 -3.52 -20.29 8.88
CA LYS A 362 -3.86 -19.37 9.97
C LYS A 362 -2.68 -19.27 10.94
N GLN A 363 -2.18 -18.06 11.17
CA GLN A 363 -1.05 -17.78 12.03
C GLN A 363 -1.33 -16.61 12.98
N HIS A 364 -0.58 -16.54 14.07
CA HIS A 364 -0.50 -15.32 14.85
C HIS A 364 0.35 -14.30 14.10
N VAL A 365 -0.10 -13.07 14.01
CA VAL A 365 0.62 -11.97 13.38
C VAL A 365 0.99 -10.93 14.42
N TYR A 366 2.08 -10.20 14.18
CA TYR A 366 2.61 -9.24 15.16
C TYR A 366 1.59 -8.13 15.47
N SER A 367 0.90 -7.59 14.49
CA SER A 367 -0.08 -6.51 14.66
C SER A 367 -1.34 -6.92 15.43
N MET A 368 -1.65 -8.23 15.50
CA MET A 368 -2.86 -8.77 16.14
C MET A 368 -2.52 -10.04 16.92
N PRO A 369 -1.79 -9.94 18.05
CA PRO A 369 -1.20 -11.10 18.75
C PRO A 369 -2.24 -12.04 19.38
N GLY A 370 -3.42 -11.59 19.73
CA GLY A 370 -4.46 -12.38 20.41
C GLY A 370 -5.18 -13.39 19.51
N VAL A 371 -5.13 -13.25 18.19
CA VAL A 371 -5.90 -14.04 17.23
C VAL A 371 -5.05 -14.69 16.15
N ARG A 372 -5.53 -15.83 15.63
CA ARG A 372 -4.95 -16.46 14.45
C ARG A 372 -5.73 -16.00 13.22
N THR A 373 -5.07 -15.19 12.42
CA THR A 373 -5.66 -14.67 11.18
C THR A 373 -5.19 -15.45 9.96
N TYR A 374 -5.96 -15.37 8.86
CA TYR A 374 -5.55 -15.95 7.58
C TYR A 374 -4.27 -15.28 7.07
N VAL A 375 -3.33 -16.09 6.61
CA VAL A 375 -2.08 -15.67 5.97
C VAL A 375 -1.79 -16.56 4.77
N THR A 376 -0.92 -16.10 3.88
CA THR A 376 -0.33 -16.91 2.81
C THR A 376 1.12 -17.20 3.19
N LEU A 377 1.43 -18.47 3.48
CA LEU A 377 2.81 -18.92 3.71
C LEU A 377 3.57 -18.85 2.39
N PRO A 378 4.72 -18.18 2.34
CA PRO A 378 5.52 -18.02 1.14
C PRO A 378 5.95 -19.37 0.51
N ASP A 379 5.96 -19.44 -0.81
CA ASP A 379 6.58 -20.51 -1.57
C ASP A 379 7.99 -20.08 -1.99
N GLU A 380 8.99 -20.62 -1.30
CA GLU A 380 10.40 -20.29 -1.51
C GLU A 380 10.89 -20.57 -2.94
N THR A 381 10.25 -21.49 -3.66
CA THR A 381 10.58 -21.78 -5.07
C THR A 381 10.27 -20.57 -5.94
N THR A 382 9.07 -20.00 -5.76
CA THR A 382 8.64 -18.83 -6.55
C THR A 382 9.38 -17.56 -6.13
N ILE A 383 9.75 -17.42 -4.85
CA ILE A 383 10.58 -16.31 -4.36
C ILE A 383 11.97 -16.38 -4.97
N SER A 384 12.63 -17.55 -4.90
CA SER A 384 13.95 -17.75 -5.49
C SER A 384 13.94 -17.49 -6.99
N TYR A 385 12.87 -17.85 -7.68
CA TYR A 385 12.72 -17.57 -9.10
C TYR A 385 12.50 -16.08 -9.36
N ALA A 386 11.70 -15.40 -8.54
CA ALA A 386 11.53 -13.95 -8.63
C ALA A 386 12.87 -13.21 -8.45
N ARG A 387 13.71 -13.62 -7.48
CA ARG A 387 15.07 -13.08 -7.29
C ARG A 387 15.91 -13.26 -8.56
N LEU A 388 15.86 -14.44 -9.18
CA LEU A 388 16.56 -14.69 -10.45
C LEU A 388 16.09 -13.74 -11.56
N LEU A 389 14.77 -13.52 -11.70
CA LEU A 389 14.21 -12.62 -12.71
C LEU A 389 14.59 -11.15 -12.44
N ILE A 390 14.60 -10.73 -11.17
CA ILE A 390 15.06 -9.40 -10.76
C ILE A 390 16.51 -9.21 -11.19
N ASN A 391 17.42 -10.13 -10.84
CA ASN A 391 18.83 -10.07 -11.19
C ASN A 391 19.04 -10.04 -12.71
N LYS A 392 18.36 -10.90 -13.47
CA LYS A 392 18.40 -10.87 -14.95
C LYS A 392 18.02 -9.50 -15.50
N THR A 393 16.96 -8.88 -14.94
CA THR A 393 16.49 -7.56 -15.41
C THR A 393 17.49 -6.48 -15.08
N VAL A 394 18.03 -6.47 -13.86
CA VAL A 394 19.06 -5.52 -13.41
C VAL A 394 20.31 -5.62 -14.28
N ASP A 395 20.75 -6.85 -14.60
CA ASP A 395 21.92 -7.13 -15.44
C ASP A 395 21.68 -6.87 -16.95
N GLY A 396 20.47 -6.48 -17.33
CA GLY A 396 20.14 -6.14 -18.72
C GLY A 396 19.84 -7.34 -19.61
N VAL A 397 19.57 -8.51 -19.03
CA VAL A 397 19.10 -9.69 -19.80
C VAL A 397 17.66 -9.46 -20.23
N ILE A 398 17.37 -9.59 -21.52
CA ILE A 398 16.01 -9.42 -22.05
C ILE A 398 15.17 -10.64 -21.67
N LEU A 399 14.12 -10.40 -20.88
CA LEU A 399 13.16 -11.43 -20.50
C LEU A 399 12.18 -11.73 -21.63
N THR A 400 11.85 -13.01 -21.77
CA THR A 400 10.89 -13.54 -22.74
C THR A 400 9.62 -14.06 -22.03
N ASP A 401 8.61 -14.48 -22.79
CA ASP A 401 7.42 -15.11 -22.23
C ASP A 401 7.74 -16.46 -21.55
N GLU A 402 8.78 -17.16 -22.03
CA GLU A 402 9.24 -18.42 -21.44
C GLU A 402 9.80 -18.20 -20.02
N ASP A 403 10.46 -17.06 -19.77
CA ASP A 403 10.92 -16.69 -18.42
C ASP A 403 9.77 -16.42 -17.44
N MET A 404 8.53 -16.22 -17.90
CA MET A 404 7.38 -16.01 -17.02
C MET A 404 6.69 -17.30 -16.60
N ILE A 405 7.11 -18.43 -17.14
CA ILE A 405 6.58 -19.75 -16.77
C ILE A 405 7.25 -20.16 -15.45
N GLN A 406 6.44 -20.36 -14.42
CA GLN A 406 6.94 -20.85 -13.14
C GLN A 406 7.64 -22.19 -13.31
N PRO A 407 8.84 -22.37 -12.73
CA PRO A 407 9.49 -23.68 -12.78
C PRO A 407 8.65 -24.71 -12.05
N THR A 408 8.21 -25.74 -12.80
CA THR A 408 7.63 -26.93 -12.18
C THR A 408 8.76 -27.72 -11.52
N TYR A 409 8.75 -27.84 -10.20
CA TYR A 409 9.63 -28.76 -9.50
C TYR A 409 9.25 -30.19 -9.95
N GLU A 410 10.02 -30.79 -10.83
CA GLU A 410 10.04 -32.23 -10.94
C GLU A 410 10.57 -32.74 -9.60
N SER A 411 9.68 -33.30 -8.77
CA SER A 411 10.10 -34.06 -7.62
C SER A 411 11.00 -35.18 -8.14
N THR A 412 12.31 -35.00 -8.08
CA THR A 412 13.24 -36.11 -8.22
C THR A 412 12.94 -37.07 -7.07
N GLY A 413 12.04 -38.02 -7.37
CA GLY A 413 11.81 -39.16 -6.48
C GLY A 413 13.14 -39.89 -6.33
N THR A 414 13.76 -39.70 -5.19
CA THR A 414 14.69 -40.69 -4.66
C THR A 414 13.89 -41.55 -3.71
N GLU A 415 13.67 -42.80 -4.12
CA GLU A 415 13.18 -43.93 -3.32
C GLU A 415 13.94 -44.07 -1.99
#